data_47e7a0c384eaa8efe3f385db6b6735bb
#
_entry.id   47e7a0c384eaa8efe3f385db6b6735bb
#
_cell.length_a   1.000
_cell.length_b   1.000
_cell.length_c   1.000
_cell.angle_alpha   90.00
_cell.angle_beta   90.00
_cell.angle_gamma   90.00
#
_symmetry.space_group_name_H-M   'P 1'
#
loop_
_entity.id
_entity.type
_entity.pdbx_description
1 polymer ?
#
loop_
_entity_poly.entity_id
_entity_poly.type
_entity_poly.pdbx_seq_one_letter_code
_entity_poly.pdbx_strand_id
1 'polypeptide(L)'
;AVKISKIDTFRAVTHNKGIMNGIDSVVIATGNDFRSVEAGIHAYASRNGNYSGLSNAYIKKGFFHFELTIPISIGTVGGLTKLHPLVNWAHNLLGNPDAETLMQIIAAAGLAQNFAAIKSLVTTGIQKGHMKMHLLNILNQLGANQIQKNDAIEYFKKKYVSHKNVREFLNKK
;
A
#
# COMPACT_ATOMS: atom_id res chain seq x y z
N ALA A 1 8.42 8.56 12.88
CA ALA A 1 7.97 7.27 12.33
C ALA A 1 9.12 6.58 11.58
N VAL A 2 9.77 7.22 10.59
CA VAL A 2 10.89 6.61 9.83
C VAL A 2 12.05 6.21 10.73
N LYS A 3 12.48 7.08 11.65
CA LYS A 3 13.58 6.77 12.60
C LYS A 3 13.25 5.54 13.45
N ILE A 4 12.02 5.37 13.90
CA ILE A 4 11.60 4.19 14.67
C ILE A 4 11.75 2.92 13.86
N SER A 5 11.39 2.93 12.57
CA SER A 5 11.56 1.76 11.69
C SER A 5 13.04 1.38 11.44
N LYS A 6 13.98 2.24 11.78
CA LYS A 6 15.42 1.92 11.69
C LYS A 6 15.97 1.17 12.90
N ILE A 7 15.31 1.27 14.05
CA ILE A 7 15.79 0.74 15.33
C ILE A 7 14.91 -0.36 15.91
N ASP A 8 13.65 -0.44 15.48
CA ASP A 8 12.68 -1.44 15.92
C ASP A 8 12.30 -2.35 14.75
N THR A 9 12.61 -3.64 14.89
CA THR A 9 12.39 -4.64 13.83
C THR A 9 10.90 -4.85 13.51
N PHE A 10 10.03 -4.88 14.50
CA PHE A 10 8.58 -5.07 14.27
C PHE A 10 7.98 -3.85 13.57
N ARG A 11 8.47 -2.66 13.93
CA ARG A 11 8.07 -1.43 13.23
C ARG A 11 8.64 -1.39 11.82
N ALA A 12 9.86 -1.90 11.59
CA ALA A 12 10.45 -2.05 10.26
C ALA A 12 9.62 -2.95 9.35
N VAL A 13 9.15 -4.09 9.85
CA VAL A 13 8.29 -5.02 9.10
C VAL A 13 7.01 -4.33 8.60
N THR A 14 6.30 -3.64 9.49
CA THR A 14 5.08 -2.91 9.10
C THR A 14 5.36 -1.71 8.19
N HIS A 15 6.51 -1.07 8.36
CA HIS A 15 6.96 0.03 7.51
C HIS A 15 7.24 -0.44 6.08
N ASN A 16 8.01 -1.51 5.94
CA ASN A 16 8.38 -2.07 4.64
C ASN A 16 7.17 -2.73 3.95
N LYS A 17 6.26 -3.36 4.69
CA LYS A 17 4.97 -3.81 4.15
C LYS A 17 4.18 -2.67 3.51
N GLY A 18 4.24 -1.47 4.09
CA GLY A 18 3.64 -0.27 3.51
C GLY A 18 4.30 0.16 2.19
N ILE A 19 5.60 -0.10 2.00
CA ILE A 19 6.30 0.11 0.73
C ILE A 19 5.87 -0.96 -0.29
N MET A 20 5.89 -2.23 0.12
CA MET A 20 5.59 -3.36 -0.76
C MET A 20 4.18 -3.31 -1.33
N ASN A 21 3.19 -2.80 -0.61
CA ASN A 21 1.83 -2.62 -1.15
C ASN A 21 1.81 -1.80 -2.46
N GLY A 22 2.65 -0.77 -2.58
CA GLY A 22 2.76 0.03 -3.80
C GLY A 22 3.57 -0.68 -4.89
N ILE A 23 4.67 -1.31 -4.51
CA ILE A 23 5.56 -2.07 -5.41
C ILE A 23 4.79 -3.22 -6.04
N ASP A 24 4.19 -4.09 -5.24
CA ASP A 24 3.50 -5.29 -5.71
C ASP A 24 2.35 -4.99 -6.64
N SER A 25 1.62 -3.90 -6.38
CA SER A 25 0.51 -3.51 -7.26
C SER A 25 0.98 -3.22 -8.70
N VAL A 26 2.13 -2.57 -8.88
CA VAL A 26 2.69 -2.28 -10.22
C VAL A 26 3.38 -3.53 -10.80
N VAL A 27 4.13 -4.27 -9.98
CA VAL A 27 4.82 -5.51 -10.40
C VAL A 27 3.82 -6.53 -10.94
N ILE A 28 2.71 -6.76 -10.22
CA ILE A 28 1.64 -7.68 -10.62
C ILE A 28 0.93 -7.16 -11.88
N ALA A 29 0.58 -5.87 -11.93
CA ALA A 29 -0.10 -5.28 -13.08
C ALA A 29 0.73 -5.36 -14.38
N THR A 30 2.06 -5.30 -14.26
CA THR A 30 3.00 -5.39 -15.38
C THR A 30 3.48 -6.82 -15.68
N GLY A 31 2.89 -7.84 -15.01
CA GLY A 31 3.15 -9.26 -15.28
C GLY A 31 4.52 -9.75 -14.80
N ASN A 32 5.13 -9.07 -13.86
CA ASN A 32 6.40 -9.45 -13.26
C ASN A 32 6.21 -10.32 -12.01
N ASP A 33 7.25 -11.04 -11.60
CA ASP A 33 7.22 -11.93 -10.42
C ASP A 33 7.41 -11.14 -9.13
N PHE A 34 6.30 -10.80 -8.47
CA PHE A 34 6.30 -10.08 -7.20
C PHE A 34 7.03 -10.83 -6.08
N ARG A 35 7.05 -12.18 -6.09
CA ARG A 35 7.71 -12.99 -5.07
C ARG A 35 9.23 -12.82 -5.15
N SER A 36 9.77 -12.76 -6.37
CA SER A 36 11.20 -12.49 -6.61
C SER A 36 11.57 -11.08 -6.14
N VAL A 37 10.74 -10.09 -6.46
CA VAL A 37 10.94 -8.70 -6.06
C VAL A 37 10.87 -8.55 -4.52
N GLU A 38 9.86 -9.13 -3.86
CA GLU A 38 9.75 -9.15 -2.41
C GLU A 38 10.96 -9.79 -1.74
N ALA A 39 11.35 -10.98 -2.20
CA ALA A 39 12.50 -11.69 -1.63
C ALA A 39 13.78 -10.85 -1.70
N GLY A 40 14.06 -10.22 -2.84
CA GLY A 40 15.22 -9.35 -3.03
C GLY A 40 15.17 -8.11 -2.12
N ILE A 41 14.03 -7.46 -2.02
CA ILE A 41 13.85 -6.25 -1.19
C ILE A 41 13.94 -6.58 0.31
N HIS A 42 13.33 -7.67 0.77
CA HIS A 42 13.42 -8.10 2.17
C HIS A 42 14.84 -8.55 2.55
N ALA A 43 15.53 -9.26 1.66
CA ALA A 43 16.95 -9.59 1.85
C ALA A 43 17.80 -8.29 1.98
N TYR A 44 17.54 -7.31 1.12
CA TYR A 44 18.21 -6.01 1.17
C TYR A 44 17.89 -5.23 2.46
N ALA A 45 16.69 -5.35 3.02
CA ALA A 45 16.34 -4.76 4.30
C ALA A 45 17.16 -5.33 5.47
N SER A 46 17.68 -6.54 5.33
CA SER A 46 18.51 -7.24 6.33
C SER A 46 20.03 -7.19 6.04
N ARG A 47 20.47 -6.48 5.00
CA ARG A 47 21.88 -6.49 4.52
C ARG A 47 22.93 -6.09 5.55
N ASN A 48 22.56 -5.38 6.60
CA ASN A 48 23.45 -4.94 7.67
C ASN A 48 23.32 -5.80 8.94
N GLY A 49 22.79 -7.02 8.83
CA GLY A 49 22.65 -7.98 9.93
C GLY A 49 21.32 -7.88 10.68
N ASN A 50 20.64 -6.72 10.64
CA ASN A 50 19.33 -6.53 11.25
C ASN A 50 18.31 -6.04 10.22
N TYR A 51 17.08 -6.54 10.29
CA TYR A 51 15.99 -6.08 9.46
C TYR A 51 15.59 -4.65 9.82
N SER A 52 15.62 -3.73 8.86
CA SER A 52 15.44 -2.30 9.05
C SER A 52 14.50 -1.69 8.00
N GLY A 53 13.87 -0.56 8.33
CA GLY A 53 13.06 0.23 7.40
C GLY A 53 13.88 0.71 6.20
N LEU A 54 13.30 0.64 5.00
CA LEU A 54 14.01 0.91 3.75
C LEU A 54 14.05 2.38 3.37
N SER A 55 13.02 3.18 3.73
CA SER A 55 12.99 4.60 3.40
C SER A 55 13.79 5.47 4.39
N ASN A 56 14.24 6.64 3.92
CA ASN A 56 14.89 7.68 4.72
C ASN A 56 14.08 8.97 4.66
N ALA A 57 14.12 9.74 5.76
CA ALA A 57 13.47 11.04 5.81
C ALA A 57 14.36 12.03 6.58
N TYR A 58 14.59 13.20 6.00
CA TYR A 58 15.38 14.27 6.62
C TYR A 58 14.99 15.65 6.08
N ILE A 59 15.43 16.70 6.79
CA ILE A 59 15.28 18.09 6.33
C ILE A 59 16.65 18.61 5.92
N LYS A 60 16.75 19.15 4.71
CA LYS A 60 17.96 19.78 4.19
C LYS A 60 17.61 21.11 3.52
N LYS A 61 18.25 22.18 3.93
CA LYS A 61 18.01 23.55 3.42
C LYS A 61 16.52 23.96 3.46
N GLY A 62 15.79 23.59 4.52
CA GLY A 62 14.36 23.89 4.67
C GLY A 62 13.40 22.98 3.88
N PHE A 63 13.89 22.07 3.06
CA PHE A 63 13.09 21.12 2.32
C PHE A 63 13.05 19.75 2.99
N PHE A 64 11.86 19.12 2.96
CA PHE A 64 11.68 17.74 3.40
C PHE A 64 12.10 16.79 2.27
N HIS A 65 13.04 15.90 2.58
CA HIS A 65 13.49 14.83 1.69
C HIS A 65 12.95 13.51 2.18
N PHE A 66 12.40 12.74 1.25
CA PHE A 66 11.90 11.39 1.51
C PHE A 66 12.40 10.48 0.40
N GLU A 67 13.20 9.49 0.75
CA GLU A 67 13.99 8.69 -0.18
C GLU A 67 13.79 7.20 0.03
N LEU A 68 13.82 6.45 -1.07
CA LEU A 68 13.77 4.99 -1.09
C LEU A 68 14.86 4.46 -2.02
N THR A 69 15.71 3.57 -1.51
CA THR A 69 16.69 2.84 -2.32
C THR A 69 16.46 1.35 -2.14
N ILE A 70 16.14 0.65 -3.23
CA ILE A 70 15.81 -0.76 -3.22
C ILE A 70 16.33 -1.46 -4.49
N PRO A 71 16.74 -2.72 -4.43
CA PRO A 71 17.00 -3.53 -5.61
C PRO A 71 15.65 -3.98 -6.20
N ILE A 72 15.50 -3.87 -7.54
CA ILE A 72 14.32 -4.36 -8.24
C ILE A 72 14.82 -5.19 -9.44
N SER A 73 14.34 -6.43 -9.56
CA SER A 73 14.64 -7.32 -10.68
C SER A 73 13.35 -7.60 -11.44
N ILE A 74 13.19 -6.97 -12.60
CA ILE A 74 12.00 -7.11 -13.47
C ILE A 74 12.38 -7.12 -14.94
N GLY A 75 11.43 -7.53 -15.79
CA GLY A 75 11.54 -7.45 -17.23
C GLY A 75 10.34 -6.78 -17.89
N THR A 76 10.54 -6.26 -19.09
CA THR A 76 9.50 -5.60 -19.88
C THR A 76 9.21 -6.30 -21.20
N VAL A 77 9.95 -7.36 -21.52
CA VAL A 77 9.84 -8.10 -22.79
C VAL A 77 9.63 -9.59 -22.57
N GLY A 78 8.87 -10.20 -23.45
CA GLY A 78 8.64 -11.66 -23.47
C GLY A 78 7.47 -12.12 -22.59
N GLY A 79 7.22 -13.43 -22.61
CA GLY A 79 6.27 -14.11 -21.73
C GLY A 79 4.90 -13.43 -21.61
N LEU A 80 4.51 -13.15 -20.39
CA LEU A 80 3.18 -12.66 -20.03
C LEU A 80 2.85 -11.28 -20.60
N THR A 81 3.87 -10.43 -20.86
CA THR A 81 3.67 -9.04 -21.32
C THR A 81 2.95 -8.96 -22.66
N LYS A 82 3.14 -9.94 -23.54
CA LYS A 82 2.47 -10.03 -24.84
C LYS A 82 1.22 -10.88 -24.84
N LEU A 83 1.13 -11.87 -23.95
CA LEU A 83 0.06 -12.87 -23.96
C LEU A 83 -1.15 -12.45 -23.13
N HIS A 84 -0.97 -11.70 -22.04
CA HIS A 84 -2.06 -11.33 -21.15
C HIS A 84 -2.59 -9.93 -21.50
N PRO A 85 -3.87 -9.79 -21.89
CA PRO A 85 -4.42 -8.51 -22.37
C PRO A 85 -4.30 -7.37 -21.37
N LEU A 86 -4.53 -7.62 -20.08
CA LEU A 86 -4.43 -6.60 -19.04
C LEU A 86 -2.99 -6.17 -18.78
N VAL A 87 -2.02 -7.08 -18.88
CA VAL A 87 -0.60 -6.74 -18.75
C VAL A 87 -0.16 -5.86 -19.92
N ASN A 88 -0.55 -6.22 -21.13
CA ASN A 88 -0.30 -5.40 -22.32
C ASN A 88 -0.94 -4.00 -22.17
N TRP A 89 -2.19 -3.95 -21.72
CA TRP A 89 -2.86 -2.68 -21.44
C TRP A 89 -2.13 -1.84 -20.40
N ALA A 90 -1.64 -2.45 -19.30
CA ALA A 90 -0.87 -1.75 -18.27
C ALA A 90 0.44 -1.17 -18.82
N HIS A 91 1.19 -1.95 -19.64
CA HIS A 91 2.39 -1.44 -20.31
C HIS A 91 2.08 -0.27 -21.25
N ASN A 92 1.01 -0.36 -22.05
CA ASN A 92 0.58 0.72 -22.93
C ASN A 92 0.19 1.97 -22.14
N LEU A 93 -0.52 1.83 -21.03
CA LEU A 93 -0.89 2.94 -20.13
C LEU A 93 0.35 3.65 -19.58
N LEU A 94 1.42 2.92 -19.29
CA LEU A 94 2.70 3.45 -18.83
C LEU A 94 3.59 4.00 -19.97
N GLY A 95 3.14 3.94 -21.22
CA GLY A 95 3.91 4.38 -22.38
C GLY A 95 4.98 3.37 -22.84
N ASN A 96 4.79 2.08 -22.54
CA ASN A 96 5.73 1.00 -22.88
C ASN A 96 7.16 1.27 -22.39
N PRO A 97 7.37 1.48 -21.09
CA PRO A 97 8.68 1.82 -20.56
C PRO A 97 9.68 0.66 -20.77
N ASP A 98 10.95 1.01 -20.87
CA ASP A 98 12.02 0.03 -20.73
C ASP A 98 12.13 -0.46 -19.28
N ALA A 99 13.00 -1.45 -19.04
CA ALA A 99 13.13 -2.06 -17.72
C ALA A 99 13.61 -1.06 -16.67
N GLU A 100 14.52 -0.16 -17.01
CA GLU A 100 15.05 0.85 -16.08
C GLU A 100 13.95 1.86 -15.68
N THR A 101 13.21 2.37 -16.67
CA THR A 101 12.08 3.28 -16.42
C THR A 101 10.98 2.59 -15.58
N LEU A 102 10.67 1.33 -15.88
CA LEU A 102 9.68 0.58 -15.11
C LEU A 102 10.14 0.36 -13.66
N MET A 103 11.42 0.05 -13.41
CA MET A 103 11.97 -0.02 -12.05
C MET A 103 11.81 1.31 -11.30
N GLN A 104 12.03 2.44 -11.95
CA GLN A 104 11.82 3.77 -11.34
C GLN A 104 10.34 4.03 -11.01
N ILE A 105 9.42 3.66 -11.90
CA ILE A 105 7.97 3.76 -11.67
C ILE A 105 7.56 2.91 -10.46
N ILE A 106 8.04 1.66 -10.37
CA ILE A 106 7.78 0.76 -9.25
C ILE A 106 8.31 1.34 -7.94
N ALA A 107 9.53 1.86 -7.93
CA ALA A 107 10.13 2.48 -6.75
C ALA A 107 9.35 3.74 -6.33
N ALA A 108 8.91 4.57 -7.28
CA ALA A 108 8.09 5.75 -7.01
C ALA A 108 6.72 5.38 -6.42
N ALA A 109 6.07 4.32 -6.92
CA ALA A 109 4.82 3.80 -6.35
C ALA A 109 5.01 3.32 -4.91
N GLY A 110 6.09 2.59 -4.62
CA GLY A 110 6.46 2.16 -3.27
C GLY A 110 6.71 3.34 -2.33
N LEU A 111 7.44 4.35 -2.80
CA LEU A 111 7.73 5.57 -2.03
C LEU A 111 6.45 6.37 -1.71
N ALA A 112 5.58 6.57 -2.70
CA ALA A 112 4.31 7.27 -2.54
C ALA A 112 3.39 6.54 -1.55
N GLN A 113 3.27 5.23 -1.67
CA GLN A 113 2.49 4.38 -0.77
C GLN A 113 3.02 4.42 0.67
N ASN A 114 4.33 4.36 0.84
CA ASN A 114 4.97 4.48 2.16
C ASN A 114 4.72 5.85 2.79
N PHE A 115 4.85 6.93 2.01
CA PHE A 115 4.55 8.28 2.49
C PHE A 115 3.10 8.40 2.96
N ALA A 116 2.14 7.90 2.18
CA ALA A 116 0.72 7.90 2.55
C ALA A 116 0.45 7.10 3.84
N ALA A 117 1.07 5.93 3.98
CA ALA A 117 0.95 5.09 5.16
C ALA A 117 1.52 5.78 6.41
N ILE A 118 2.71 6.39 6.31
CA ILE A 118 3.32 7.13 7.42
C ILE A 118 2.51 8.38 7.77
N LYS A 119 2.06 9.14 6.78
CA LYS A 119 1.18 10.30 6.99
C LYS A 119 -0.07 9.91 7.76
N SER A 120 -0.74 8.83 7.34
CA SER A 120 -1.92 8.32 8.03
C SER A 120 -1.59 7.91 9.47
N LEU A 121 -0.47 7.22 9.69
CA LEU A 121 -0.03 6.77 11.01
C LEU A 121 0.15 7.92 12.01
N VAL A 122 0.75 9.05 11.56
CA VAL A 122 1.09 10.19 12.43
C VAL A 122 0.02 11.28 12.49
N THR A 123 -1.08 11.13 11.76
CA THR A 123 -2.20 12.10 11.72
C THR A 123 -3.51 11.46 12.19
N THR A 124 -4.29 10.90 11.27
CA THR A 124 -5.63 10.36 11.54
C THR A 124 -5.62 8.98 12.19
N GLY A 125 -4.50 8.27 12.10
CA GLY A 125 -4.38 6.86 12.45
C GLY A 125 -4.92 5.95 11.35
N ILE A 126 -4.23 4.84 11.12
CA ILE A 126 -4.57 3.85 10.07
C ILE A 126 -5.95 3.23 10.36
N GLN A 127 -6.27 3.04 11.63
CA GLN A 127 -7.50 2.36 12.06
C GLN A 127 -8.78 3.09 11.63
N LYS A 128 -8.80 4.44 11.64
CA LYS A 128 -9.99 5.21 11.19
C LYS A 128 -10.33 4.98 9.73
N GLY A 129 -9.34 4.92 8.85
CA GLY A 129 -9.55 4.64 7.43
C GLY A 129 -10.08 3.22 7.20
N HIS A 130 -9.45 2.23 7.83
CA HIS A 130 -9.89 0.83 7.74
C HIS A 130 -11.29 0.60 8.33
N MET A 131 -11.62 1.23 9.44
CA MET A 131 -12.96 1.12 10.06
C MET A 131 -14.07 1.65 9.15
N LYS A 132 -13.82 2.78 8.46
CA LYS A 132 -14.80 3.32 7.50
C LYS A 132 -15.00 2.39 6.30
N MET A 133 -13.92 1.86 5.73
CA MET A 133 -14.00 0.91 4.61
C MET A 133 -14.67 -0.40 5.05
N HIS A 134 -14.34 -0.92 6.23
CA HIS A 134 -14.96 -2.11 6.78
C HIS A 134 -16.46 -1.93 6.98
N LEU A 135 -16.90 -0.80 7.54
CA LEU A 135 -18.31 -0.45 7.68
C LEU A 135 -19.03 -0.43 6.33
N LEU A 136 -18.47 0.26 5.32
CA LEU A 136 -19.05 0.34 3.99
C LEU A 136 -19.15 -1.02 3.31
N ASN A 137 -18.15 -1.88 3.48
CA ASN A 137 -18.17 -3.24 2.93
C ASN A 137 -19.29 -4.07 3.57
N ILE A 138 -19.47 -4.02 4.90
CA ILE A 138 -20.58 -4.72 5.58
C ILE A 138 -21.93 -4.18 5.10
N LEU A 139 -22.09 -2.87 5.01
CA LEU A 139 -23.33 -2.24 4.54
C LEU A 139 -23.68 -2.65 3.09
N ASN A 140 -22.67 -2.73 2.22
CA ASN A 140 -22.85 -3.22 0.85
C ASN A 140 -23.29 -4.70 0.82
N GLN A 141 -22.64 -5.54 1.62
CA GLN A 141 -23.02 -6.97 1.73
C GLN A 141 -24.43 -7.17 2.28
N LEU A 142 -24.90 -6.29 3.14
CA LEU A 142 -26.25 -6.32 3.72
C LEU A 142 -27.29 -5.60 2.85
N GLY A 143 -26.94 -5.11 1.67
CA GLY A 143 -27.83 -4.46 0.73
C GLY A 143 -28.35 -3.09 1.18
N ALA A 144 -27.62 -2.40 2.07
CA ALA A 144 -28.04 -1.10 2.57
C ALA A 144 -28.11 -0.04 1.47
N ASN A 145 -29.19 0.73 1.45
CA ASN A 145 -29.38 1.87 0.54
C ASN A 145 -28.49 3.07 0.95
N GLN A 146 -28.47 4.10 0.11
CA GLN A 146 -27.61 5.28 0.35
C GLN A 146 -27.94 6.04 1.63
N ILE A 147 -29.22 6.13 1.99
CA ILE A 147 -29.68 6.80 3.22
C ILE A 147 -29.18 6.03 4.44
N GLN A 148 -29.40 4.71 4.45
CA GLN A 148 -28.93 3.82 5.50
C GLN A 148 -27.39 3.83 5.66
N LYS A 149 -26.65 3.95 4.55
CA LYS A 149 -25.17 4.09 4.58
C LYS A 149 -24.75 5.39 5.26
N ASN A 150 -25.37 6.51 4.92
CA ASN A 150 -25.05 7.81 5.51
C ASN A 150 -25.35 7.81 7.02
N ASP A 151 -26.52 7.31 7.42
CA ASP A 151 -26.92 7.20 8.83
C ASP A 151 -25.99 6.27 9.62
N ALA A 152 -25.58 5.14 9.02
CA ALA A 152 -24.65 4.22 9.66
C ALA A 152 -23.27 4.85 9.85
N ILE A 153 -22.76 5.62 8.89
CA ILE A 153 -21.48 6.32 9.00
C ILE A 153 -21.50 7.26 10.21
N GLU A 154 -22.58 8.03 10.40
CA GLU A 154 -22.73 8.93 11.55
C GLU A 154 -22.84 8.14 12.87
N TYR A 155 -23.67 7.10 12.89
CA TYR A 155 -23.90 6.28 14.08
C TYR A 155 -22.62 5.57 14.56
N PHE A 156 -21.80 5.03 13.62
CA PHE A 156 -20.59 4.27 13.95
C PHE A 156 -19.33 5.13 14.09
N LYS A 157 -19.39 6.46 14.03
CA LYS A 157 -18.22 7.34 14.24
C LYS A 157 -17.48 7.09 15.57
N LYS A 158 -18.22 6.71 16.60
CA LYS A 158 -17.68 6.46 17.96
C LYS A 158 -18.04 5.07 18.50
N LYS A 159 -18.53 4.17 17.66
CA LYS A 159 -18.95 2.83 18.07
C LYS A 159 -18.14 1.77 17.34
N TYR A 160 -18.01 0.61 17.98
CA TYR A 160 -17.31 -0.53 17.39
C TYR A 160 -18.10 -1.10 16.20
N VAL A 161 -17.41 -1.21 15.06
CA VAL A 161 -17.98 -1.78 13.82
C VAL A 161 -17.76 -3.28 13.82
N SER A 162 -18.84 -4.05 13.79
CA SER A 162 -18.84 -5.48 13.53
C SER A 162 -20.05 -5.84 12.66
N HIS A 163 -19.99 -6.97 11.96
CA HIS A 163 -21.09 -7.43 11.13
C HIS A 163 -22.40 -7.56 11.92
N LYS A 164 -22.33 -8.04 13.17
CA LYS A 164 -23.47 -8.15 14.10
C LYS A 164 -24.08 -6.77 14.39
N ASN A 165 -23.25 -5.82 14.82
CA ASN A 165 -23.73 -4.49 15.22
C ASN A 165 -24.33 -3.71 14.04
N VAL A 166 -23.77 -3.86 12.83
CA VAL A 166 -24.29 -3.22 11.62
C VAL A 166 -25.64 -3.84 11.22
N ARG A 167 -25.79 -5.14 11.31
CA ARG A 167 -27.07 -5.82 11.05
C ARG A 167 -28.14 -5.39 12.04
N GLU A 168 -27.82 -5.33 13.34
CA GLU A 168 -28.74 -4.87 14.38
C GLU A 168 -29.16 -3.39 14.16
N PHE A 169 -28.24 -2.55 13.70
CA PHE A 169 -28.55 -1.15 13.35
C PHE A 169 -29.53 -1.05 12.18
N LEU A 170 -29.33 -1.84 11.13
CA LEU A 170 -30.21 -1.85 9.95
C LEU A 170 -31.61 -2.40 10.28
N ASN A 171 -31.72 -3.37 11.18
CA ASN A 171 -32.98 -3.97 11.59
C ASN A 171 -33.81 -3.09 12.57
N LYS A 172 -33.20 -2.08 13.18
CA LYS A 172 -33.88 -1.14 14.09
C LYS A 172 -34.49 0.06 13.37
N LYS A 173 -34.27 0.15 12.06
CA LYS A 173 -34.80 1.19 11.15
C LYS A 173 -35.70 0.55 10.08
#